data_09c04414bda403e99a2f0e9bf6736c3b
#
_entry.id   09c04414bda403e99a2f0e9bf6736c3b
#
_cell.length_a   1.000
_cell.length_b   1.000
_cell.length_c   1.000
_cell.angle_alpha   90.00
_cell.angle_beta   90.00
_cell.angle_gamma   90.00
#
_symmetry.space_group_name_H-M   'P 1'
#
loop_
_entity.id
_entity.type
_entity.pdbx_description
1 polymer ?
#
loop_
_entity_poly.entity_id
_entity_poly.type
_entity_poly.pdbx_seq_one_letter_code
_entity_poly.pdbx_strand_id
1 'polypeptide(L)'
;MLLIKKIAVNINILNCSLIKYFAKELNKNDINLTPEQYLVMDVLWDAEMLSQQAIADIIQKDKNSVTKFIDSLEKKGLVYRAVNKNDRRINNIIVSEEGMKLKDKTTEVAINMMNNVLKDINEDDLMTFDKVMNQMKDNIDSL
;
A
#
# COMPACT_ATOMS: atom_id res chain seq x y z
N MET A 1 -23.72 -17.09 -14.18
CA MET A 1 -23.49 -16.10 -13.09
C MET A 1 -23.81 -14.71 -13.59
N LEU A 2 -24.56 -13.96 -12.81
CA LEU A 2 -24.86 -12.57 -13.15
C LEU A 2 -23.56 -11.76 -13.21
N LEU A 3 -23.49 -10.81 -14.15
CA LEU A 3 -22.31 -9.94 -14.33
C LEU A 3 -21.89 -9.26 -13.03
N ILE A 4 -22.86 -8.77 -12.25
CA ILE A 4 -22.60 -8.10 -10.97
C ILE A 4 -21.83 -9.01 -10.00
N LYS A 5 -22.24 -10.25 -9.86
CA LYS A 5 -21.55 -11.24 -9.01
C LYS A 5 -20.16 -11.56 -9.54
N LYS A 6 -20.02 -11.65 -10.85
CA LYS A 6 -18.76 -11.95 -11.52
C LYS A 6 -17.73 -10.83 -11.26
N ILE A 7 -18.18 -9.57 -11.34
CA ILE A 7 -17.34 -8.41 -11.04
C ILE A 7 -16.84 -8.47 -9.58
N ALA A 8 -17.74 -8.71 -8.62
CA ALA A 8 -17.37 -8.79 -7.22
C ALA A 8 -16.33 -9.89 -6.94
N VAL A 9 -16.56 -11.08 -7.49
CA VAL A 9 -15.63 -12.21 -7.36
C VAL A 9 -14.28 -11.90 -8.00
N ASN A 10 -14.28 -11.32 -9.19
CA ASN A 10 -13.06 -10.98 -9.91
C ASN A 10 -12.21 -9.93 -9.17
N ILE A 11 -12.85 -8.94 -8.57
CA ILE A 11 -12.14 -7.94 -7.74
C ILE A 11 -11.40 -8.66 -6.60
N ASN A 12 -12.07 -9.54 -5.88
CA ASN A 12 -11.44 -10.27 -4.78
C ASN A 12 -10.31 -11.17 -5.25
N ILE A 13 -10.52 -11.94 -6.31
CA ILE A 13 -9.50 -12.84 -6.86
C ILE A 13 -8.29 -12.05 -7.34
N LEU A 14 -8.52 -10.96 -8.07
CA LEU A 14 -7.44 -10.12 -8.58
C LEU A 14 -6.63 -9.53 -7.43
N ASN A 15 -7.29 -9.01 -6.41
CA ASN A 15 -6.59 -8.45 -5.25
C ASN A 15 -5.72 -9.51 -4.56
N CYS A 16 -6.25 -10.70 -4.33
CA CYS A 16 -5.49 -11.81 -3.74
C CYS A 16 -4.28 -12.20 -4.60
N SER A 17 -4.47 -12.25 -5.92
CA SER A 17 -3.41 -12.60 -6.87
C SER A 17 -2.30 -11.53 -6.89
N LEU A 18 -2.66 -10.25 -6.87
CA LEU A 18 -1.70 -9.15 -6.82
C LEU A 18 -0.88 -9.18 -5.54
N ILE A 19 -1.51 -9.39 -4.40
CA ILE A 19 -0.81 -9.48 -3.10
C ILE A 19 0.19 -10.64 -3.10
N LYS A 20 -0.22 -11.81 -3.57
CA LYS A 20 0.66 -12.98 -3.64
C LYS A 20 1.83 -12.76 -4.59
N TYR A 21 1.57 -12.18 -5.74
CA TYR A 21 2.61 -11.88 -6.73
C TYR A 21 3.62 -10.89 -6.15
N PHE A 22 3.13 -9.82 -5.53
CA PHE A 22 4.00 -8.80 -4.96
C PHE A 22 4.87 -9.37 -3.81
N ALA A 23 4.28 -10.17 -2.92
CA ALA A 23 5.04 -10.82 -1.85
C ALA A 23 6.19 -11.67 -2.42
N LYS A 24 5.93 -12.40 -3.50
CA LYS A 24 6.93 -13.21 -4.18
C LYS A 24 8.04 -12.35 -4.79
N GLU A 25 7.69 -11.26 -5.45
CA GLU A 25 8.66 -10.35 -6.08
C GLU A 25 9.51 -9.61 -5.04
N LEU A 26 8.93 -9.19 -3.94
CA LEU A 26 9.68 -8.59 -2.83
C LEU A 26 10.71 -9.57 -2.28
N ASN A 27 10.30 -10.80 -2.01
CA ASN A 27 11.18 -11.83 -1.49
C ASN A 27 12.29 -12.19 -2.49
N LYS A 28 11.96 -12.32 -3.77
CA LYS A 28 12.91 -12.63 -4.85
C LYS A 28 13.99 -11.55 -4.99
N ASN A 29 13.69 -10.32 -4.65
CA ASN A 29 14.61 -9.18 -4.71
C ASN A 29 15.25 -8.86 -3.36
N ASP A 30 15.14 -9.75 -2.38
CA ASP A 30 15.72 -9.61 -1.04
C ASP A 30 15.23 -8.36 -0.30
N ILE A 31 13.97 -7.96 -0.56
CA ILE A 31 13.32 -6.86 0.13
C ILE A 31 12.51 -7.43 1.29
N ASN A 32 12.93 -7.11 2.52
CA ASN A 32 12.28 -7.62 3.73
C ASN A 32 11.06 -6.77 4.11
N LEU A 33 10.07 -6.75 3.23
CA LEU A 33 8.78 -6.10 3.45
C LEU A 33 7.66 -7.04 3.01
N THR A 34 6.58 -7.06 3.77
CA THR A 34 5.31 -7.64 3.28
C THR A 34 4.60 -6.61 2.40
N PRO A 35 3.65 -7.02 1.55
CA PRO A 35 2.84 -6.07 0.78
C PRO A 35 2.13 -5.02 1.65
N GLU A 36 1.65 -5.38 2.82
CA GLU A 36 1.00 -4.46 3.76
C GLU A 36 2.00 -3.46 4.35
N GLN A 37 3.19 -3.91 4.70
CA GLN A 37 4.26 -3.04 5.17
C GLN A 37 4.72 -2.07 4.07
N TYR A 38 4.75 -2.54 2.82
CA TYR A 38 5.03 -1.69 1.68
C TYR A 38 4.03 -0.53 1.58
N LEU A 39 2.73 -0.78 1.80
CA LEU A 39 1.73 0.28 1.76
C LEU A 39 2.05 1.40 2.77
N VAL A 40 2.50 1.05 3.96
CA VAL A 40 2.92 2.02 4.96
C VAL A 40 4.18 2.77 4.52
N MET A 41 5.18 2.03 4.05
CA MET A 41 6.43 2.65 3.59
C MET A 41 6.22 3.58 2.40
N ASP A 42 5.36 3.17 1.45
CA ASP A 42 5.10 3.95 0.24
C ASP A 42 4.57 5.36 0.56
N VAL A 43 3.59 5.47 1.45
CA VAL A 43 3.06 6.76 1.86
C VAL A 43 4.07 7.56 2.68
N LEU A 44 4.88 6.89 3.50
CA LEU A 44 5.91 7.54 4.29
C LEU A 44 7.08 8.05 3.46
N TRP A 45 7.46 7.32 2.40
CA TRP A 45 8.55 7.76 1.53
C TRP A 45 8.27 9.11 0.87
N ASP A 46 7.01 9.39 0.55
CA ASP A 46 6.61 10.67 -0.05
C ASP A 46 6.50 11.80 0.98
N ALA A 47 6.06 11.48 2.19
CA ALA A 47 5.79 12.48 3.23
C ALA A 47 6.91 12.60 4.28
N GLU A 48 7.78 11.59 4.38
CA GLU A 48 8.86 11.42 5.37
C GLU A 48 8.35 11.22 6.80
N MET A 49 7.28 11.89 7.20
CA MET A 49 6.66 11.79 8.51
C MET A 49 5.14 11.93 8.40
N LEU A 50 4.41 11.02 9.02
CA LEU A 50 2.95 11.07 9.13
C LEU A 50 2.53 10.58 10.51
N SER A 51 1.38 11.05 10.99
CA SER A 51 0.76 10.44 12.16
C SER A 51 0.27 9.03 11.81
N GLN A 52 0.21 8.17 12.81
CA GLN A 52 -0.30 6.81 12.62
C GLN A 52 -1.74 6.81 12.10
N GLN A 53 -2.56 7.75 12.57
CA GLN A 53 -3.95 7.91 12.10
C GLN A 53 -3.99 8.32 10.62
N ALA A 54 -3.13 9.26 10.20
CA ALA A 54 -3.06 9.68 8.80
C ALA A 54 -2.68 8.51 7.89
N ILE A 55 -1.74 7.67 8.30
CA ILE A 55 -1.37 6.46 7.55
C ILE A 55 -2.58 5.54 7.40
N ALA A 56 -3.28 5.25 8.49
CA ALA A 56 -4.46 4.38 8.47
C ALA A 56 -5.53 4.88 7.52
N ASP A 57 -5.78 6.20 7.53
CA ASP A 57 -6.75 6.84 6.65
C ASP A 57 -6.35 6.75 5.18
N ILE A 58 -5.08 6.98 4.87
CA ILE A 58 -4.58 6.95 3.48
C ILE A 58 -4.64 5.54 2.90
N ILE A 59 -4.13 4.55 3.63
CA ILE A 59 -4.05 3.17 3.12
C ILE A 59 -5.34 2.38 3.32
N GLN A 60 -6.35 2.98 3.94
CA GLN A 60 -7.68 2.37 4.17
C GLN A 60 -7.59 1.05 4.94
N LYS A 61 -6.76 1.02 5.98
CA LYS A 61 -6.65 -0.10 6.92
C LYS A 61 -7.07 0.36 8.31
N ASP A 62 -7.55 -0.57 9.11
CA ASP A 62 -7.94 -0.26 10.47
C ASP A 62 -6.73 0.08 11.35
N LYS A 63 -6.99 0.83 12.41
CA LYS A 63 -5.95 1.32 13.33
C LYS A 63 -5.13 0.19 13.94
N ASN A 64 -5.76 -0.92 14.32
CA ASN A 64 -5.08 -2.05 14.95
C ASN A 64 -4.13 -2.75 13.98
N SER A 65 -4.53 -2.92 12.73
CA SER A 65 -3.67 -3.50 11.69
C SER A 65 -2.47 -2.60 11.40
N VAL A 66 -2.70 -1.30 11.30
CA VAL A 66 -1.61 -0.31 11.06
C VAL A 66 -0.62 -0.32 12.22
N THR A 67 -1.09 -0.40 13.47
CA THR A 67 -0.22 -0.52 14.64
C THR A 67 0.71 -1.72 14.51
N LYS A 68 0.19 -2.87 14.10
CA LYS A 68 1.00 -4.09 13.89
C LYS A 68 2.03 -3.93 12.77
N PHE A 69 1.64 -3.30 11.67
CA PHE A 69 2.57 -3.04 10.55
C PHE A 69 3.70 -2.13 11.01
N ILE A 70 3.38 -1.07 11.73
CA ILE A 70 4.37 -0.11 12.24
C ILE A 70 5.28 -0.77 13.30
N ASP A 71 4.72 -1.57 14.21
CA ASP A 71 5.52 -2.32 15.19
C ASP A 71 6.55 -3.20 14.50
N SER A 72 6.16 -3.91 13.46
CA SER A 72 7.06 -4.76 12.70
C SER A 72 8.13 -3.96 11.95
N LEU A 73 7.75 -2.84 11.32
CA LEU A 73 8.69 -1.96 10.62
C LEU A 73 9.69 -1.30 11.59
N GLU A 74 9.24 -0.95 12.79
CA GLU A 74 10.12 -0.41 13.83
C GLU A 74 11.13 -1.45 14.29
N LYS A 75 10.72 -2.69 14.49
CA LYS A 75 11.62 -3.80 14.83
C LYS A 75 12.67 -4.06 13.75
N LYS A 76 12.32 -3.83 12.50
CA LYS A 76 13.25 -3.94 11.36
C LYS A 76 14.18 -2.72 11.23
N GLY A 77 13.97 -1.69 12.03
CA GLY A 77 14.77 -0.48 11.98
C GLY A 77 14.46 0.45 10.81
N LEU A 78 13.30 0.28 10.17
CA LEU A 78 12.92 1.03 8.97
C LEU A 78 12.13 2.30 9.27
N VAL A 79 11.47 2.35 10.43
CA VAL A 79 10.75 3.52 10.93
C VAL A 79 10.98 3.65 12.43
N TYR A 80 10.68 4.81 12.97
CA TYR A 80 10.62 5.02 14.41
C TYR A 80 9.44 5.92 14.77
N ARG A 81 8.95 5.75 16.00
CA ARG A 81 7.87 6.57 16.54
C ARG A 81 8.45 7.78 17.28
N ALA A 82 7.80 8.91 17.11
CA ALA A 82 8.08 10.10 17.91
C ALA A 82 6.76 10.68 18.40
N VAL A 83 6.72 11.09 19.66
CA VAL A 83 5.55 11.75 20.22
C VAL A 83 5.42 13.14 19.61
N ASN A 84 4.22 13.51 19.15
CA ASN A 84 3.97 14.85 18.63
C ASN A 84 4.16 15.88 19.75
N LYS A 85 4.93 16.95 19.47
CA LYS A 85 5.25 17.99 20.46
C LYS A 85 4.03 18.79 20.91
N ASN A 86 3.03 18.91 20.03
CA ASN A 86 1.82 19.68 20.29
C ASN A 86 0.70 18.85 20.94
N ASP A 87 0.70 17.53 20.72
CA ASP A 87 -0.27 16.60 21.29
C ASP A 87 0.38 15.24 21.55
N ARG A 88 0.63 14.94 22.82
CA ARG A 88 1.29 13.70 23.26
C ARG A 88 0.49 12.42 22.97
N ARG A 89 -0.80 12.56 22.62
CA ARG A 89 -1.65 11.42 22.23
C ARG A 89 -1.38 10.97 20.81
N ILE A 90 -0.66 11.78 20.01
CA ILE A 90 -0.38 11.51 18.60
C ILE A 90 1.03 10.96 18.48
N ASN A 91 1.14 9.77 17.86
CA ASN A 91 2.41 9.21 17.43
C ASN A 91 2.68 9.60 15.98
N ASN A 92 3.81 10.26 15.76
CA ASN A 92 4.34 10.48 14.42
C ASN A 92 5.26 9.32 14.04
N ILE A 93 5.13 8.87 12.81
CA ILE A 93 5.95 7.80 12.26
C ILE A 93 6.93 8.43 11.27
N ILE A 94 8.18 8.15 11.46
CA ILE A 94 9.28 8.75 10.69
C ILE A 94 10.09 7.64 10.04
N VAL A 95 10.42 7.79 8.76
CA VAL A 95 11.28 6.84 8.04
C VAL A 95 12.71 7.02 8.54
N SER A 96 13.35 5.91 8.91
CA SER A 96 14.77 5.90 9.27
C SER A 96 15.65 6.03 8.03
N GLU A 97 16.93 6.28 8.24
CA GLU A 97 17.92 6.27 7.15
C GLU A 97 17.91 4.92 6.41
N GLU A 98 17.85 3.81 7.15
CA GLU A 98 17.75 2.46 6.55
C GLU A 98 16.46 2.28 5.76
N GLY A 99 15.35 2.82 6.25
CA GLY A 99 14.07 2.80 5.54
C GLY A 99 14.13 3.59 4.25
N MET A 100 14.79 4.73 4.22
CA MET A 100 14.95 5.54 3.00
C MET A 100 15.78 4.83 1.94
N LYS A 101 16.76 4.02 2.34
CA LYS A 101 17.60 3.26 1.40
C LYS A 101 16.82 2.23 0.60
N LEU A 102 15.67 1.77 1.10
CA LEU A 102 14.83 0.79 0.41
C LEU A 102 13.93 1.40 -0.65
N LYS A 103 13.73 2.71 -0.66
CA LYS A 103 12.74 3.39 -1.48
C LYS A 103 12.88 3.07 -2.97
N ASP A 104 14.03 3.35 -3.56
CA ASP A 104 14.23 3.25 -5.01
C ASP A 104 14.10 1.81 -5.49
N LYS A 105 14.76 0.88 -4.82
CA LYS A 105 14.70 -0.54 -5.16
C LYS A 105 13.29 -1.11 -5.07
N THR A 106 12.59 -0.80 -3.99
CA THR A 106 11.24 -1.30 -3.76
C THR A 106 10.24 -0.71 -4.74
N THR A 107 10.35 0.59 -5.02
CA THR A 107 9.51 1.27 -6.00
C THR A 107 9.71 0.67 -7.39
N GLU A 108 10.96 0.39 -7.79
CA GLU A 108 11.27 -0.26 -9.07
C GLU A 108 10.62 -1.64 -9.17
N VAL A 109 10.72 -2.45 -8.11
CA VAL A 109 10.09 -3.78 -8.08
C VAL A 109 8.57 -3.67 -8.24
N ALA A 110 7.94 -2.73 -7.55
CA ALA A 110 6.49 -2.50 -7.63
C ALA A 110 6.06 -2.07 -9.04
N ILE A 111 6.78 -1.15 -9.65
CA ILE A 111 6.49 -0.68 -11.01
C ILE A 111 6.68 -1.81 -12.03
N ASN A 112 7.77 -2.54 -11.96
CA ASN A 112 8.04 -3.66 -12.87
C ASN A 112 6.98 -4.75 -12.75
N MET A 113 6.56 -5.05 -11.52
CA MET A 113 5.46 -5.99 -11.28
C MET A 113 4.19 -5.53 -11.97
N MET A 114 3.78 -4.28 -11.78
CA MET A 114 2.57 -3.76 -12.40
C MET A 114 2.67 -3.68 -13.92
N ASN A 115 3.84 -3.36 -14.47
CA ASN A 115 4.05 -3.43 -15.91
C ASN A 115 3.79 -4.83 -16.47
N ASN A 116 4.20 -5.86 -15.75
CA ASN A 116 3.93 -7.24 -16.14
C ASN A 116 2.44 -7.59 -16.02
N VAL A 117 1.77 -7.12 -14.97
CA VAL A 117 0.32 -7.33 -14.76
C VAL A 117 -0.50 -6.66 -15.87
N LEU A 118 -0.09 -5.48 -16.30
CA LEU A 118 -0.82 -4.69 -17.29
C LEU A 118 -0.37 -4.93 -18.73
N LYS A 119 0.55 -5.87 -18.93
CA LYS A 119 1.10 -6.20 -20.25
C LYS A 119 0.00 -6.54 -21.26
N ASP A 120 0.18 -6.02 -22.47
CA ASP A 120 -0.73 -6.26 -23.61
C ASP A 120 -2.17 -5.78 -23.41
N ILE A 121 -2.40 -4.92 -22.42
CA ILE A 121 -3.67 -4.25 -22.21
C ILE A 121 -3.59 -2.86 -22.83
N ASN A 122 -4.56 -2.53 -23.65
CA ASN A 122 -4.67 -1.26 -24.35
C ASN A 122 -4.79 -0.09 -23.35
N GLU A 123 -4.12 1.01 -23.60
CA GLU A 123 -4.12 2.19 -22.73
C GLU A 123 -5.52 2.77 -22.52
N ASP A 124 -6.35 2.81 -23.56
CA ASP A 124 -7.72 3.30 -23.45
C ASP A 124 -8.55 2.42 -22.49
N ASP A 125 -8.34 1.11 -22.51
CA ASP A 125 -9.00 0.18 -21.59
C ASP A 125 -8.51 0.39 -20.15
N LEU A 126 -7.22 0.66 -19.96
CA LEU A 126 -6.67 0.97 -18.64
C LEU A 126 -7.24 2.28 -18.08
N MET A 127 -7.37 3.30 -18.90
CA MET A 127 -7.96 4.58 -18.50
C MET A 127 -9.43 4.41 -18.13
N THR A 128 -10.18 3.62 -18.91
CA THR A 128 -11.59 3.29 -18.60
C THR A 128 -11.70 2.51 -17.31
N PHE A 129 -10.83 1.52 -17.12
CA PHE A 129 -10.80 0.71 -15.90
C PHE A 129 -10.54 1.57 -14.65
N ASP A 130 -9.56 2.46 -14.72
CA ASP A 130 -9.26 3.41 -13.64
C ASP A 130 -10.46 4.30 -13.32
N LYS A 131 -11.11 4.85 -14.36
CA LYS A 131 -12.32 5.67 -14.23
C LYS A 131 -13.45 4.89 -13.54
N VAL A 132 -13.66 3.63 -13.93
CA VAL A 132 -14.71 2.77 -13.34
C VAL A 132 -14.40 2.49 -11.87
N MET A 133 -13.16 2.17 -11.53
CA MET A 133 -12.76 1.94 -10.14
C MET A 133 -13.01 3.18 -9.26
N ASN A 134 -12.67 4.36 -9.76
CA ASN A 134 -12.91 5.61 -9.04
C ASN A 134 -14.40 5.87 -8.86
N GLN A 135 -15.24 5.59 -9.87
CA GLN A 135 -16.69 5.72 -9.76
C GLN A 135 -17.26 4.74 -8.72
N MET A 136 -16.75 3.51 -8.68
CA MET A 136 -17.17 2.52 -7.67
C MET A 136 -16.85 3.02 -6.25
N LYS A 137 -15.65 3.58 -6.06
CA LYS A 137 -15.24 4.13 -4.78
C LYS A 137 -16.12 5.32 -4.37
N ASP A 138 -16.36 6.25 -5.29
CA ASP A 138 -17.22 7.41 -5.05
C ASP A 138 -18.64 6.98 -4.65
N ASN A 139 -19.19 5.96 -5.31
CA ASN A 139 -20.49 5.42 -4.96
C ASN A 139 -20.53 4.85 -3.54
N ILE A 140 -19.47 4.17 -3.12
CA ILE A 140 -19.35 3.63 -1.75
C ILE A 140 -19.27 4.79 -0.75
N ASP A 141 -18.45 5.79 -1.02
CA ASP A 141 -18.22 6.92 -0.11
C ASP A 141 -19.46 7.79 0.07
N SER A 142 -20.42 7.74 -0.85
CA SER A 142 -21.66 8.51 -0.80
C SER A 142 -22.85 7.76 -0.16
N LEU A 143 -22.66 6.54 0.30
CA LEU A 143 -23.73 5.73 0.94
C LEU A 143 -24.04 6.15 2.37
#